data_57f61cf5e4050d8a53ec8090e9dd83b9
#
_entry.id   57f61cf5e4050d8a53ec8090e9dd83b9
#
_cell.length_a   1.000
_cell.length_b   1.000
_cell.length_c   1.000
_cell.angle_alpha   90.00
_cell.angle_beta   90.00
_cell.angle_gamma   90.00
#
_symmetry.space_group_name_H-M   'P 1'
#
loop_
_entity.id
_entity.type
_entity.pdbx_description
1 polymer ?
#
loop_
_entity_poly.entity_id
_entity_poly.type
_entity_poly.pdbx_seq_one_letter_code
_entity_poly.pdbx_strand_id
1 'polypeptide(L)'
;MRKGRPEDANHFSELIILTSPHLMPILFGSKVKKLMAELFPHRRHYYSFDRSFFVEVDGETAGMAQLHKINLRRREKIRMSLLLVKYLNWRLPMKIFNLLKSERMVSLAIGNDCYLSNVAVYPQFRSLGLGTKLLERVEEEARSIGKKRIVLHAETHNTRAISLYERLGYKIEQKTPTLRVKNRCFESFKAVKPISPQKTSVTS
;
A
#
# COMPACT_ATOMS: atom_id res chain seq x y z
N MET A 1 -0.02 3.00 -17.88
CA MET A 1 -0.07 3.23 -16.40
C MET A 1 -0.29 4.70 -16.09
N ARG A 2 -1.08 5.02 -15.08
CA ARG A 2 -1.42 6.39 -14.68
C ARG A 2 -1.51 6.57 -13.18
N LYS A 3 -1.47 7.80 -12.71
CA LYS A 3 -1.80 8.14 -11.32
C LYS A 3 -3.29 7.90 -11.05
N GLY A 4 -3.60 7.58 -9.80
CA GLY A 4 -4.98 7.41 -9.34
C GLY A 4 -5.80 8.70 -9.45
N ARG A 5 -7.10 8.54 -9.69
CA ARG A 5 -8.11 9.59 -9.77
C ARG A 5 -9.24 9.29 -8.80
N PRO A 6 -10.01 10.27 -8.35
CA PRO A 6 -11.15 10.03 -7.46
C PRO A 6 -12.14 8.97 -7.98
N GLU A 7 -12.32 8.89 -9.30
CA GLU A 7 -13.23 7.98 -10.01
C GLU A 7 -12.81 6.50 -9.87
N ASP A 8 -11.55 6.24 -9.53
CA ASP A 8 -11.03 4.88 -9.32
C ASP A 8 -11.47 4.26 -7.98
N ALA A 9 -12.31 4.92 -7.22
CA ALA A 9 -12.70 4.53 -5.87
C ALA A 9 -13.23 3.10 -5.77
N ASN A 10 -14.02 2.64 -6.75
CA ASN A 10 -14.53 1.28 -6.78
C ASN A 10 -13.42 0.26 -7.01
N HIS A 11 -12.57 0.47 -8.02
CA HIS A 11 -11.42 -0.39 -8.29
C HIS A 11 -10.45 -0.41 -7.12
N PHE A 12 -10.17 0.74 -6.50
CA PHE A 12 -9.35 0.82 -5.30
C PHE A 12 -9.93 -0.05 -4.18
N SER A 13 -11.23 0.08 -3.91
CA SER A 13 -11.89 -0.63 -2.80
C SER A 13 -11.85 -2.16 -2.96
N GLU A 14 -11.87 -2.66 -4.19
CA GLU A 14 -11.73 -4.08 -4.51
C GLU A 14 -10.28 -4.54 -4.42
N LEU A 15 -9.37 -3.82 -5.09
CA LEU A 15 -7.97 -4.17 -5.17
C LEU A 15 -7.28 -4.12 -3.79
N ILE A 16 -7.66 -3.16 -2.92
CA ILE A 16 -7.08 -3.10 -1.57
C ILE A 16 -7.48 -4.29 -0.71
N ILE A 17 -8.70 -4.82 -0.88
CA ILE A 17 -9.12 -6.04 -0.19
C ILE A 17 -8.32 -7.24 -0.71
N LEU A 18 -8.02 -7.30 -2.00
CA LEU A 18 -7.20 -8.37 -2.59
C LEU A 18 -5.77 -8.39 -2.07
N THR A 19 -5.23 -7.25 -1.57
CA THR A 19 -3.88 -7.24 -0.97
C THR A 19 -3.81 -7.99 0.35
N SER A 20 -4.90 -7.98 1.14
CA SER A 20 -4.97 -8.69 2.42
C SER A 20 -6.43 -9.05 2.75
N PRO A 21 -6.99 -10.10 2.10
CA PRO A 21 -8.42 -10.40 2.13
C PRO A 21 -8.92 -10.81 3.51
N HIS A 22 -8.03 -11.28 4.38
CA HIS A 22 -8.35 -11.65 5.74
C HIS A 22 -8.20 -10.50 6.73
N LEU A 23 -7.14 -9.70 6.60
CA LEU A 23 -6.84 -8.64 7.56
C LEU A 23 -7.76 -7.42 7.38
N MET A 24 -8.03 -7.01 6.14
CA MET A 24 -8.84 -5.83 5.85
C MET A 24 -10.26 -5.90 6.47
N PRO A 25 -11.03 -6.99 6.31
CA PRO A 25 -12.33 -7.11 6.98
C PRO A 25 -12.24 -7.19 8.51
N ILE A 26 -11.15 -7.75 9.05
CA ILE A 26 -10.95 -7.80 10.51
C ILE A 26 -10.73 -6.41 11.09
N LEU A 27 -9.92 -5.58 10.41
CA LEU A 27 -9.60 -4.21 10.85
C LEU A 27 -10.79 -3.26 10.70
N PHE A 28 -11.49 -3.32 9.56
CA PHE A 28 -12.49 -2.32 9.18
C PHE A 28 -13.93 -2.83 9.23
N GLY A 29 -14.13 -4.15 9.38
CA GLY A 29 -15.44 -4.80 9.42
C GLY A 29 -15.98 -5.15 8.03
N SER A 30 -17.22 -5.70 7.99
CA SER A 30 -17.86 -6.18 6.76
C SER A 30 -18.11 -5.11 5.69
N LYS A 31 -18.20 -3.84 6.11
CA LYS A 31 -18.41 -2.71 5.20
C LYS A 31 -17.11 -2.09 4.68
N VAL A 32 -15.98 -2.80 4.79
CA VAL A 32 -14.65 -2.32 4.39
C VAL A 32 -14.61 -1.84 2.94
N LYS A 33 -15.26 -2.52 2.00
CA LYS A 33 -15.32 -2.12 0.59
C LYS A 33 -15.93 -0.72 0.45
N LYS A 34 -17.10 -0.50 1.04
CA LYS A 34 -17.78 0.80 1.03
C LYS A 34 -16.92 1.88 1.68
N LEU A 35 -16.33 1.58 2.85
CA LEU A 35 -15.46 2.52 3.55
C LEU A 35 -14.26 2.95 2.69
N MET A 36 -13.59 2.00 2.02
CA MET A 36 -12.42 2.30 1.18
C MET A 36 -12.81 3.11 -0.05
N ALA A 37 -13.97 2.84 -0.67
CA ALA A 37 -14.48 3.63 -1.78
C ALA A 37 -14.81 5.08 -1.36
N GLU A 38 -15.34 5.28 -0.16
CA GLU A 38 -15.65 6.62 0.37
C GLU A 38 -14.39 7.40 0.81
N LEU A 39 -13.37 6.70 1.33
CA LEU A 39 -12.11 7.35 1.72
C LEU A 39 -11.28 7.78 0.51
N PHE A 40 -11.17 6.95 -0.50
CA PHE A 40 -10.23 7.08 -1.60
C PHE A 40 -10.27 8.44 -2.34
N PRO A 41 -11.43 9.06 -2.64
CA PRO A 41 -11.51 10.34 -3.34
C PRO A 41 -10.94 11.54 -2.57
N HIS A 42 -10.69 11.38 -1.27
CA HIS A 42 -10.12 12.46 -0.46
C HIS A 42 -8.60 12.48 -0.57
N ARG A 43 -7.99 13.68 -0.56
CA ARG A 43 -6.53 13.87 -0.64
C ARG A 43 -5.86 13.84 0.73
N ARG A 44 -4.55 13.58 0.73
CA ARG A 44 -3.64 13.79 1.87
C ARG A 44 -4.00 12.95 3.10
N HIS A 45 -4.24 11.66 2.87
CA HIS A 45 -4.33 10.65 3.92
C HIS A 45 -3.83 9.30 3.40
N TYR A 46 -3.81 8.27 4.24
CA TYR A 46 -3.20 6.97 3.92
C TYR A 46 -3.82 6.30 2.69
N TYR A 47 -5.14 6.29 2.54
CA TYR A 47 -5.86 5.62 1.45
C TYR A 47 -6.23 6.56 0.29
N SER A 48 -5.54 7.68 0.13
CA SER A 48 -5.90 8.68 -0.87
C SER A 48 -5.43 8.34 -2.28
N PHE A 49 -6.19 8.79 -3.29
CA PHE A 49 -5.91 8.52 -4.71
C PHE A 49 -4.56 9.09 -5.17
N ASP A 50 -4.11 10.21 -4.60
CA ASP A 50 -2.85 10.88 -4.95
C ASP A 50 -1.59 10.08 -4.56
N ARG A 51 -1.75 8.92 -3.92
CA ARG A 51 -0.68 7.98 -3.56
C ARG A 51 -0.73 6.68 -4.37
N SER A 52 -1.70 6.57 -5.27
CA SER A 52 -1.99 5.33 -6.00
C SER A 52 -1.61 5.44 -7.47
N PHE A 53 -1.20 4.32 -8.03
CA PHE A 53 -0.93 4.12 -9.45
C PHE A 53 -1.80 2.98 -9.93
N PHE A 54 -2.38 3.12 -11.12
CA PHE A 54 -3.19 2.09 -11.75
C PHE A 54 -2.56 1.64 -13.06
N VAL A 55 -2.66 0.36 -13.33
CA VAL A 55 -2.33 -0.24 -14.62
C VAL A 55 -3.62 -0.65 -15.32
N GLU A 56 -3.69 -0.38 -16.61
CA GLU A 56 -4.83 -0.70 -17.47
C GLU A 56 -4.35 -1.63 -18.59
N VAL A 57 -5.26 -2.50 -19.02
CA VAL A 57 -5.13 -3.39 -20.18
C VAL A 57 -6.39 -3.19 -21.00
N ASP A 58 -6.26 -2.81 -22.26
CA ASP A 58 -7.35 -2.58 -23.20
C ASP A 58 -8.44 -1.62 -22.65
N GLY A 59 -8.00 -0.59 -21.92
CA GLY A 59 -8.89 0.40 -21.31
C GLY A 59 -9.50 0.00 -19.96
N GLU A 60 -9.34 -1.26 -19.52
CA GLU A 60 -9.83 -1.75 -18.24
C GLU A 60 -8.77 -1.65 -17.15
N THR A 61 -9.17 -1.23 -15.95
CA THR A 61 -8.29 -1.23 -14.78
C THR A 61 -7.93 -2.67 -14.40
N ALA A 62 -6.66 -3.01 -14.48
CA ALA A 62 -6.13 -4.36 -14.23
C ALA A 62 -5.47 -4.53 -12.86
N GLY A 63 -4.97 -3.44 -12.26
CA GLY A 63 -4.29 -3.51 -10.97
C GLY A 63 -3.85 -2.15 -10.45
N MET A 64 -3.35 -2.15 -9.22
CA MET A 64 -2.86 -0.94 -8.56
C MET A 64 -1.62 -1.16 -7.71
N ALA A 65 -0.89 -0.08 -7.45
CA ALA A 65 0.11 0.04 -6.40
C ALA A 65 -0.09 1.32 -5.61
N GLN A 66 0.24 1.31 -4.30
CA GLN A 66 0.13 2.48 -3.44
C GLN A 66 1.44 2.74 -2.70
N LEU A 67 2.02 3.94 -2.91
CA LEU A 67 3.31 4.35 -2.39
C LEU A 67 3.17 5.51 -1.40
N HIS A 68 3.79 5.37 -0.23
CA HIS A 68 3.82 6.40 0.81
C HIS A 68 5.23 6.96 0.99
N LYS A 69 5.31 8.27 1.09
CA LYS A 69 6.46 8.93 1.73
C LYS A 69 6.37 8.64 3.22
N ILE A 70 7.40 8.03 3.77
CA ILE A 70 7.41 7.72 5.20
C ILE A 70 7.36 9.03 5.99
N ASN A 71 6.62 9.00 7.10
CA ASN A 71 6.18 10.12 7.92
C ASN A 71 4.96 10.83 7.34
N LEU A 72 3.79 10.19 7.51
CA LEU A 72 2.53 10.92 7.43
C LEU A 72 2.62 12.15 8.33
N ARG A 73 2.52 13.33 7.74
CA ARG A 73 2.53 14.57 8.52
C ARG A 73 1.39 14.53 9.54
N ARG A 74 1.58 15.12 10.71
CA ARG A 74 0.54 15.17 11.76
C ARG A 74 -0.84 15.56 11.20
N ARG A 75 -0.88 16.50 10.26
CA ARG A 75 -2.11 16.93 9.57
C ARG A 75 -2.80 15.80 8.77
N GLU A 76 -2.04 14.91 8.16
CA GLU A 76 -2.58 13.77 7.40
C GLU A 76 -3.17 12.70 8.33
N LYS A 77 -2.55 12.48 9.49
CA LYS A 77 -3.08 11.60 10.53
C LYS A 77 -4.39 12.13 11.09
N ILE A 78 -4.46 13.42 11.41
CA ILE A 78 -5.68 14.09 11.89
C ILE A 78 -6.79 13.98 10.82
N ARG A 79 -6.47 14.27 9.56
CA ARG A 79 -7.44 14.17 8.47
C ARG A 79 -7.97 12.75 8.29
N MET A 80 -7.11 11.75 8.35
CA MET A 80 -7.50 10.34 8.32
C MET A 80 -8.44 10.00 9.48
N SER A 81 -8.11 10.45 10.70
CA SER A 81 -8.96 10.23 11.87
C SER A 81 -10.34 10.87 11.72
N LEU A 82 -10.41 12.11 11.23
CA LEU A 82 -11.69 12.79 10.98
C LEU A 82 -12.53 12.07 9.90
N LEU A 83 -11.93 11.59 8.82
CA LEU A 83 -12.62 10.82 7.81
C LEU A 83 -13.12 9.48 8.36
N LEU A 84 -12.33 8.80 9.16
CA LEU A 84 -12.74 7.56 9.82
C LEU A 84 -13.92 7.82 10.80
N VAL A 85 -13.89 8.90 11.55
CA VAL A 85 -15.01 9.31 12.42
C VAL A 85 -16.28 9.53 11.57
N LYS A 86 -16.16 10.27 10.47
CA LYS A 86 -17.28 10.55 9.56
C LYS A 86 -17.94 9.29 8.99
N TYR A 87 -17.13 8.30 8.57
CA TYR A 87 -17.62 7.15 7.80
C TYR A 87 -17.82 5.87 8.63
N LEU A 88 -17.19 5.72 9.81
CA LEU A 88 -17.30 4.51 10.64
C LEU A 88 -18.35 4.58 11.74
N ASN A 89 -19.04 5.73 11.91
CA ASN A 89 -19.96 5.93 13.04
C ASN A 89 -19.32 5.60 14.40
N TRP A 90 -20.01 5.94 15.49
CA TRP A 90 -19.70 5.83 16.91
C TRP A 90 -19.10 4.46 17.43
N ARG A 91 -19.02 3.39 16.63
CA ARG A 91 -18.33 2.13 17.02
C ARG A 91 -16.79 2.19 16.91
N LEU A 92 -16.24 3.39 16.92
CA LEU A 92 -14.87 3.75 16.61
C LEU A 92 -13.79 3.32 17.61
N PRO A 93 -13.93 3.38 18.94
CA PRO A 93 -12.78 3.26 19.85
C PRO A 93 -12.02 1.93 19.70
N MET A 94 -12.76 0.84 19.56
CA MET A 94 -12.19 -0.51 19.49
C MET A 94 -11.49 -0.78 18.13
N LYS A 95 -11.95 -0.13 17.05
CA LYS A 95 -11.35 -0.27 15.72
C LYS A 95 -10.10 0.60 15.55
N ILE A 96 -10.08 1.78 16.15
CA ILE A 96 -8.89 2.66 16.19
C ILE A 96 -7.74 1.98 16.93
N PHE A 97 -8.00 1.30 18.03
CA PHE A 97 -6.97 0.58 18.76
C PHE A 97 -6.27 -0.50 17.88
N ASN A 98 -7.05 -1.24 17.09
CA ASN A 98 -6.51 -2.21 16.14
C ASN A 98 -5.73 -1.55 14.99
N LEU A 99 -6.18 -0.37 14.55
CA LEU A 99 -5.50 0.41 13.52
C LEU A 99 -4.14 0.96 14.01
N LEU A 100 -4.11 1.51 15.23
CA LEU A 100 -2.88 2.00 15.87
C LEU A 100 -1.88 0.86 16.12
N LYS A 101 -2.37 -0.35 16.38
CA LYS A 101 -1.53 -1.54 16.52
C LYS A 101 -0.91 -1.97 15.18
N SER A 102 -1.63 -1.80 14.06
CA SER A 102 -1.10 -2.03 12.72
C SER A 102 -0.14 -0.93 12.25
N GLU A 103 -0.30 0.33 12.70
CA GLU A 103 0.67 1.40 12.42
C GLU A 103 2.06 1.12 12.99
N ARG A 104 2.18 0.38 14.11
CA ARG A 104 3.48 -0.06 14.61
C ARG A 104 4.22 -0.98 13.64
N MET A 105 3.52 -1.75 12.80
CA MET A 105 4.15 -2.57 11.76
C MET A 105 4.67 -1.71 10.60
N VAL A 106 3.98 -0.63 10.25
CA VAL A 106 4.40 0.33 9.21
C VAL A 106 5.56 1.21 9.71
N SER A 107 5.68 1.41 11.01
CA SER A 107 6.68 2.26 11.66
C SER A 107 8.13 1.71 11.57
N LEU A 108 8.35 0.55 11.00
CA LEU A 108 9.69 -0.02 10.80
C LEU A 108 10.44 0.55 9.59
N ALA A 109 9.84 1.45 8.85
CA ALA A 109 10.50 2.18 7.79
C ALA A 109 11.08 3.50 8.34
N ILE A 110 12.38 3.71 8.21
CA ILE A 110 13.14 4.75 8.91
C ILE A 110 13.67 5.79 7.89
N GLY A 111 13.49 7.08 8.20
CA GLY A 111 14.23 8.17 7.58
C GLY A 111 13.82 8.49 6.14
N ASN A 112 14.74 8.32 5.18
CA ASN A 112 14.56 8.73 3.78
C ASN A 112 13.95 7.63 2.87
N ASP A 113 13.17 6.73 3.44
CA ASP A 113 12.55 5.62 2.73
C ASP A 113 11.17 5.98 2.14
N CYS A 114 10.72 5.20 1.16
CA CYS A 114 9.31 5.08 0.77
C CYS A 114 8.73 3.76 1.30
N TYR A 115 7.45 3.75 1.57
CA TYR A 115 6.72 2.54 1.94
C TYR A 115 5.71 2.16 0.86
N LEU A 116 5.91 0.99 0.25
CA LEU A 116 4.96 0.38 -0.67
C LEU A 116 3.97 -0.44 0.15
N SER A 117 2.77 0.08 0.30
CA SER A 117 1.77 -0.49 1.21
C SER A 117 0.91 -1.56 0.55
N ASN A 118 0.56 -1.37 -0.71
CA ASN A 118 -0.39 -2.21 -1.41
C ASN A 118 0.03 -2.40 -2.86
N VAL A 119 0.01 -3.65 -3.33
CA VAL A 119 0.13 -4.01 -4.74
C VAL A 119 -0.87 -5.12 -5.01
N ALA A 120 -1.74 -4.93 -5.97
CA ALA A 120 -2.70 -5.94 -6.39
C ALA A 120 -2.95 -5.90 -7.89
N VAL A 121 -3.18 -7.07 -8.47
CA VAL A 121 -3.63 -7.27 -9.84
C VAL A 121 -4.86 -8.17 -9.79
N TYR A 122 -5.91 -7.79 -10.49
CA TYR A 122 -7.11 -8.62 -10.60
C TYR A 122 -6.78 -10.02 -11.12
N PRO A 123 -7.46 -11.07 -10.64
CA PRO A 123 -7.15 -12.45 -10.99
C PRO A 123 -7.06 -12.71 -12.50
N GLN A 124 -7.99 -12.16 -13.29
CA GLN A 124 -8.06 -12.32 -14.74
C GLN A 124 -6.89 -11.68 -15.50
N PHE A 125 -6.20 -10.71 -14.89
CA PHE A 125 -5.03 -10.03 -15.49
C PHE A 125 -3.69 -10.47 -14.91
N ARG A 126 -3.67 -11.53 -14.09
CA ARG A 126 -2.43 -12.08 -13.55
C ARG A 126 -1.61 -12.78 -14.64
N SER A 127 -0.31 -12.95 -14.37
CA SER A 127 0.66 -13.58 -15.29
C SER A 127 0.99 -12.77 -16.56
N LEU A 128 0.45 -11.54 -16.70
CA LEU A 128 0.78 -10.61 -17.80
C LEU A 128 1.94 -9.64 -17.45
N GLY A 129 2.73 -9.93 -16.42
CA GLY A 129 3.84 -9.06 -16.00
C GLY A 129 3.42 -7.74 -15.33
N LEU A 130 2.11 -7.51 -15.06
CA LEU A 130 1.60 -6.24 -14.56
C LEU A 130 2.12 -5.90 -13.15
N GLY A 131 2.35 -6.89 -12.30
CA GLY A 131 2.97 -6.69 -11.00
C GLY A 131 4.37 -6.10 -11.11
N THR A 132 5.18 -6.58 -12.06
CA THR A 132 6.50 -6.03 -12.39
C THR A 132 6.39 -4.58 -12.83
N LYS A 133 5.52 -4.28 -13.80
CA LYS A 133 5.29 -2.92 -14.30
C LYS A 133 4.85 -1.95 -13.20
N LEU A 134 3.98 -2.39 -12.28
CA LEU A 134 3.56 -1.57 -11.13
C LEU A 134 4.72 -1.26 -10.20
N LEU A 135 5.59 -2.23 -9.92
CA LEU A 135 6.77 -2.04 -9.06
C LEU A 135 7.81 -1.13 -9.71
N GLU A 136 8.08 -1.29 -11.00
CA GLU A 136 8.95 -0.39 -11.77
C GLU A 136 8.46 1.05 -11.70
N ARG A 137 7.15 1.28 -11.90
CA ARG A 137 6.53 2.62 -11.79
C ARG A 137 6.67 3.21 -10.39
N VAL A 138 6.51 2.40 -9.36
CA VAL A 138 6.72 2.81 -7.96
C VAL A 138 8.18 3.20 -7.72
N GLU A 139 9.12 2.46 -8.28
CA GLU A 139 10.56 2.75 -8.17
C GLU A 139 10.93 4.06 -8.89
N GLU A 140 10.37 4.32 -10.06
CA GLU A 140 10.53 5.59 -10.78
C GLU A 140 10.01 6.77 -9.94
N GLU A 141 8.80 6.63 -9.36
CA GLU A 141 8.24 7.67 -8.48
C GLU A 141 9.12 7.89 -7.24
N ALA A 142 9.62 6.82 -6.63
CA ALA A 142 10.51 6.91 -5.47
C ALA A 142 11.82 7.64 -5.82
N ARG A 143 12.41 7.35 -6.99
CA ARG A 143 13.61 8.05 -7.50
C ARG A 143 13.32 9.53 -7.76
N SER A 144 12.22 9.84 -8.43
CA SER A 144 11.85 11.22 -8.80
C SER A 144 11.66 12.14 -7.59
N ILE A 145 11.30 11.57 -6.45
CA ILE A 145 11.14 12.30 -5.19
C ILE A 145 12.34 12.18 -4.25
N GLY A 146 13.50 11.72 -4.77
CA GLY A 146 14.78 11.67 -4.06
C GLY A 146 14.84 10.65 -2.93
N LYS A 147 14.09 9.57 -3.01
CA LYS A 147 14.10 8.51 -2.00
C LYS A 147 15.22 7.51 -2.26
N LYS A 148 15.81 6.97 -1.17
CA LYS A 148 16.96 6.06 -1.27
C LYS A 148 16.56 4.59 -1.22
N ARG A 149 15.42 4.25 -0.61
CA ARG A 149 14.97 2.86 -0.46
C ARG A 149 13.45 2.77 -0.55
N ILE A 150 12.97 1.63 -1.03
CA ILE A 150 11.57 1.21 -0.90
C ILE A 150 11.52 0.07 0.11
N VAL A 151 10.60 0.20 1.05
CA VAL A 151 10.29 -0.81 2.06
C VAL A 151 8.88 -1.32 1.81
N LEU A 152 8.67 -2.62 1.93
CA LEU A 152 7.37 -3.25 1.86
C LEU A 152 7.24 -4.35 2.92
N HIS A 153 6.01 -4.78 3.16
CA HIS A 153 5.71 -5.99 3.93
C HIS A 153 4.93 -6.97 3.06
N ALA A 154 5.36 -8.24 3.05
CA ALA A 154 4.68 -9.33 2.37
C ALA A 154 4.25 -10.38 3.38
N GLU A 155 2.99 -10.80 3.36
CA GLU A 155 2.51 -11.89 4.21
C GLU A 155 3.33 -13.16 3.93
N THR A 156 3.77 -13.88 4.97
CA THR A 156 4.73 -14.99 4.85
C THR A 156 4.23 -16.14 3.98
N HIS A 157 2.93 -16.30 3.86
CA HIS A 157 2.30 -17.32 3.01
C HIS A 157 2.08 -16.88 1.55
N ASN A 158 2.31 -15.61 1.22
CA ASN A 158 2.17 -15.10 -0.14
C ASN A 158 3.46 -15.33 -0.95
N THR A 159 3.78 -16.60 -1.21
CA THR A 159 5.00 -17.02 -1.91
C THR A 159 5.14 -16.38 -3.29
N ARG A 160 4.01 -16.19 -4.01
CA ARG A 160 4.00 -15.55 -5.32
C ARG A 160 4.46 -14.09 -5.27
N ALA A 161 4.01 -13.33 -4.28
CA ALA A 161 4.44 -11.94 -4.09
C ALA A 161 5.91 -11.89 -3.66
N ILE A 162 6.32 -12.77 -2.74
CA ILE A 162 7.71 -12.86 -2.25
C ILE A 162 8.65 -13.13 -3.44
N SER A 163 8.38 -14.15 -4.25
CA SER A 163 9.20 -14.47 -5.44
C SER A 163 9.24 -13.32 -6.46
N LEU A 164 8.15 -12.55 -6.62
CA LEU A 164 8.16 -11.36 -7.46
C LEU A 164 9.10 -10.28 -6.89
N TYR A 165 9.02 -10.01 -5.60
CA TYR A 165 9.86 -9.00 -4.95
C TYR A 165 11.35 -9.38 -5.01
N GLU A 166 11.70 -10.63 -4.70
CA GLU A 166 13.08 -11.13 -4.77
C GLU A 166 13.66 -11.04 -6.18
N ARG A 167 12.91 -11.46 -7.20
CA ARG A 167 13.29 -11.34 -8.62
C ARG A 167 13.54 -9.90 -9.03
N LEU A 168 12.85 -8.94 -8.43
CA LEU A 168 13.03 -7.51 -8.69
C LEU A 168 14.10 -6.86 -7.79
N GLY A 169 14.83 -7.66 -7.00
CA GLY A 169 15.94 -7.20 -6.20
C GLY A 169 15.57 -6.66 -4.81
N TYR A 170 14.35 -6.90 -4.34
CA TYR A 170 14.03 -6.68 -2.93
C TYR A 170 14.65 -7.79 -2.09
N LYS A 171 15.28 -7.41 -0.99
CA LYS A 171 15.88 -8.34 -0.03
C LYS A 171 15.05 -8.41 1.24
N ILE A 172 14.75 -9.63 1.69
CA ILE A 172 14.10 -9.84 2.98
C ILE A 172 15.12 -9.50 4.08
N GLU A 173 14.82 -8.49 4.91
CA GLU A 173 15.67 -8.10 6.03
C GLU A 173 15.30 -8.81 7.33
N GLN A 174 14.00 -8.96 7.58
CA GLN A 174 13.53 -9.59 8.82
C GLN A 174 12.09 -10.07 8.71
N LYS A 175 11.72 -11.01 9.57
CA LYS A 175 10.32 -11.34 9.87
C LYS A 175 9.78 -10.32 10.86
N THR A 176 8.58 -9.79 10.59
CA THR A 176 7.95 -8.83 11.51
C THR A 176 7.38 -9.55 12.73
N PRO A 177 7.20 -8.84 13.86
CA PRO A 177 6.47 -9.39 14.99
C PRO A 177 5.07 -9.85 14.58
N THR A 178 4.63 -10.98 15.09
CA THR A 178 3.31 -11.54 14.80
C THR A 178 2.22 -10.58 15.26
N LEU A 179 1.38 -10.13 14.32
CA LEU A 179 0.19 -9.35 14.62
C LEU A 179 -0.96 -10.27 14.98
N ARG A 180 -1.35 -10.29 16.25
CA ARG A 180 -2.54 -11.02 16.71
C ARG A 180 -3.75 -10.10 16.74
N VAL A 181 -4.75 -10.41 15.90
CA VAL A 181 -6.03 -9.69 15.86
C VAL A 181 -7.17 -10.69 15.92
N LYS A 182 -7.99 -10.59 16.96
CA LYS A 182 -8.98 -11.62 17.29
C LYS A 182 -8.29 -12.98 17.41
N ASN A 183 -8.82 -14.01 16.78
CA ASN A 183 -8.29 -15.38 16.82
C ASN A 183 -7.35 -15.71 15.63
N ARG A 184 -6.78 -14.70 14.98
CA ARG A 184 -5.87 -14.89 13.83
C ARG A 184 -4.51 -14.25 14.08
N CYS A 185 -3.49 -14.91 13.60
CA CYS A 185 -2.12 -14.44 13.58
C CYS A 185 -1.74 -14.05 12.15
N PHE A 186 -1.14 -12.87 12.00
CA PHE A 186 -0.60 -12.38 10.74
C PHE A 186 0.89 -12.19 10.88
N GLU A 187 1.64 -12.79 9.99
CA GLU A 187 3.08 -12.71 9.93
C GLU A 187 3.50 -12.19 8.57
N SER A 188 4.50 -11.34 8.54
CA SER A 188 5.00 -10.75 7.31
C SER A 188 6.52 -10.72 7.31
N PHE A 189 7.10 -10.72 6.12
CA PHE A 189 8.49 -10.36 5.90
C PHE A 189 8.57 -8.88 5.56
N LYS A 190 9.52 -8.18 6.18
CA LYS A 190 9.96 -6.86 5.73
C LYS A 190 10.98 -7.07 4.62
N ALA A 191 10.68 -6.53 3.44
CA ALA A 191 11.60 -6.53 2.32
C ALA A 191 11.97 -5.11 1.91
N VAL A 192 13.21 -4.92 1.48
CA VAL A 192 13.79 -3.61 1.17
C VAL A 192 14.53 -3.68 -0.14
N LYS A 193 14.38 -2.64 -0.96
CA LYS A 193 15.19 -2.43 -2.17
C LYS A 193 15.84 -1.06 -2.15
N PRO A 194 17.19 -0.95 -2.27
CA PRO A 194 17.87 0.30 -2.50
C PRO A 194 17.48 0.88 -3.87
N ILE A 195 17.28 2.20 -3.93
CA ILE A 195 16.99 2.94 -5.16
C ILE A 195 18.21 3.82 -5.48
N SER A 196 18.92 3.50 -6.54
CA SER A 196 19.99 4.36 -7.02
C SER A 196 19.43 5.70 -7.49
N PRO A 197 20.03 6.84 -7.12
CA PRO A 197 19.63 8.12 -7.69
C PRO A 197 19.78 8.08 -9.22
N GLN A 198 18.84 8.71 -9.93
CA GLN A 198 19.05 8.94 -11.37
C GLN A 198 20.37 9.72 -11.52
N LYS A 199 21.32 9.17 -12.30
CA LYS A 199 22.42 9.97 -12.81
C LYS A 199 21.77 11.06 -13.66
N THR A 200 21.72 12.28 -13.15
CA THR A 200 21.49 13.46 -13.97
C THR A 200 22.62 13.50 -15.00
N SER A 201 22.33 13.14 -16.23
CA SER A 201 23.21 13.45 -17.35
C SER A 201 23.22 14.97 -17.45
N VAL A 202 24.20 15.58 -16.82
CA VAL A 202 24.58 16.96 -17.12
C VAL A 202 25.20 16.89 -18.53
N THR A 203 24.41 17.18 -19.53
CA THR A 203 24.91 17.52 -20.87
C THR A 203 25.60 18.86 -20.74
N SER A 204 26.92 18.80 -20.81
CA SER A 204 27.82 19.97 -21.02
C SER A 204 27.57 20.54 -22.39
#